data_195ab4104da698f7b8224bf817f0acfe
#
_entry.id   195ab4104da698f7b8224bf817f0acfe
#
_cell.length_a   1.000
_cell.length_b   1.000
_cell.length_c   1.000
_cell.angle_alpha   90.00
_cell.angle_beta   90.00
_cell.angle_gamma   90.00
#
_symmetry.space_group_name_H-M   'P 1'
#
loop_
_entity.id
_entity.type
_entity.pdbx_description
1 polymer ?
#
loop_
_entity_poly.entity_id
_entity_poly.type
_entity_poly.pdbx_seq_one_letter_code
_entity_poly.pdbx_strand_id
1 'polypeptide(L)'
;TDGVMKVAANFMDALTLHYYTHPGGWLNKGAATGFDKETWYISMNKTLKMEELINRHLEIMNKYDPEKRVDLIVDEWGGWYDVEPGTNPGFLYQQNTMRDALIAGINLNIFNKHSDRVKMANLAQVVNVLQAVILTEGEKMVLTPTYHVFNMYKNHQEATLVESYLETKMIGLDEENQVPNLHESVSVDGEGKINITINNLSIDEAYDVESIIVGRPIKTVKATVLTNEMNAFNTFDNPDVVKPEKFKDFTITENGLNFRIPACSVISFVVE
;
A
#
# COMPACT_ATOMS: atom_id res chain seq x y z
N THR A 1 -10.14 -21.64 4.90
CA THR A 1 -10.83 -21.44 3.61
C THR A 1 -11.44 -22.72 3.07
N ASP A 2 -10.67 -23.82 2.85
CA ASP A 2 -11.16 -25.03 2.19
C ASP A 2 -12.42 -25.61 2.86
N GLY A 3 -12.39 -25.82 4.19
CA GLY A 3 -13.53 -26.37 4.93
C GLY A 3 -14.78 -25.48 4.88
N VAL A 4 -14.61 -24.15 4.93
CA VAL A 4 -15.72 -23.19 4.84
C VAL A 4 -16.29 -23.17 3.44
N MET A 5 -15.47 -23.03 2.41
CA MET A 5 -15.92 -23.00 1.01
C MET A 5 -16.64 -24.27 0.61
N LYS A 6 -16.14 -25.43 1.05
CA LYS A 6 -16.77 -26.72 0.75
C LYS A 6 -18.22 -26.83 1.25
N VAL A 7 -18.53 -26.20 2.39
CA VAL A 7 -19.84 -26.33 3.04
C VAL A 7 -20.75 -25.14 2.78
N ALA A 8 -20.18 -23.93 2.78
CA ALA A 8 -20.93 -22.68 2.86
C ALA A 8 -20.89 -21.80 1.61
N ALA A 9 -20.11 -22.13 0.57
CA ALA A 9 -19.96 -21.28 -0.61
C ALA A 9 -21.30 -20.86 -1.23
N ASN A 10 -22.32 -21.71 -1.20
CA ASN A 10 -23.65 -21.39 -1.75
C ASN A 10 -24.53 -20.51 -0.83
N PHE A 11 -24.07 -20.22 0.39
CA PHE A 11 -24.85 -19.55 1.41
C PHE A 11 -24.19 -18.25 1.92
N MET A 12 -23.11 -17.82 1.29
CA MET A 12 -22.38 -16.60 1.66
C MET A 12 -22.03 -15.77 0.43
N ASP A 13 -21.88 -14.48 0.63
CA ASP A 13 -21.49 -13.50 -0.39
C ASP A 13 -20.01 -13.20 -0.38
N ALA A 14 -19.35 -13.35 0.79
CA ALA A 14 -17.93 -13.09 0.93
C ALA A 14 -17.28 -13.97 1.99
N LEU A 15 -15.96 -14.15 1.84
CA LEU A 15 -15.06 -14.74 2.82
C LEU A 15 -14.07 -13.65 3.28
N THR A 16 -13.76 -13.59 4.58
CA THR A 16 -12.84 -12.60 5.13
C THR A 16 -11.49 -13.21 5.50
N LEU A 17 -10.45 -12.36 5.49
CA LEU A 17 -9.13 -12.67 6.03
C LEU A 17 -8.50 -11.45 6.69
N HIS A 18 -7.62 -11.69 7.67
CA HIS A 18 -6.80 -10.69 8.34
C HIS A 18 -5.32 -10.96 8.10
N TYR A 19 -4.55 -9.90 7.89
CA TYR A 19 -3.10 -10.00 7.85
C TYR A 19 -2.44 -8.70 8.30
N TYR A 20 -1.57 -8.80 9.32
CA TYR A 20 -0.80 -7.67 9.83
C TYR A 20 0.68 -7.80 9.54
N THR A 21 1.27 -6.70 9.11
CA THR A 21 2.71 -6.57 8.95
C THR A 21 3.35 -6.15 10.27
N HIS A 22 4.29 -6.94 10.76
CA HIS A 22 5.15 -6.57 11.88
C HIS A 22 6.56 -7.15 11.69
N PRO A 23 7.64 -6.37 11.93
CA PRO A 23 9.01 -6.83 11.67
C PRO A 23 9.43 -7.97 12.62
N GLY A 24 9.03 -7.91 13.86
CA GLY A 24 9.34 -8.91 14.88
C GLY A 24 8.39 -10.11 14.92
N GLY A 25 8.34 -10.76 16.07
CA GLY A 25 7.41 -11.85 16.35
C GLY A 25 6.10 -11.36 16.98
N TRP A 26 5.19 -12.29 17.27
CA TRP A 26 3.88 -11.94 17.84
C TRP A 26 3.96 -11.28 19.22
N LEU A 27 4.93 -11.68 20.07
CA LEU A 27 5.11 -11.15 21.43
C LEU A 27 5.99 -9.89 21.48
N ASN A 28 6.77 -9.61 20.46
CA ASN A 28 7.62 -8.44 20.31
C ASN A 28 7.57 -8.04 18.84
N LYS A 29 6.70 -7.12 18.52
CA LYS A 29 6.42 -6.74 17.13
C LYS A 29 7.42 -5.74 16.57
N GLY A 30 8.17 -5.08 17.46
CA GLY A 30 9.13 -4.03 17.13
C GLY A 30 8.55 -2.62 17.25
N ALA A 31 9.43 -1.65 17.30
CA ALA A 31 9.08 -0.24 17.49
C ALA A 31 8.37 0.37 16.29
N ALA A 32 7.41 1.26 16.54
CA ALA A 32 6.74 2.03 15.50
C ALA A 32 7.67 3.08 14.86
N THR A 33 8.61 3.63 15.64
CA THR A 33 9.57 4.67 15.22
C THR A 33 11.00 4.28 15.62
N GLY A 34 12.00 4.97 15.04
CA GLY A 34 13.42 4.76 15.39
C GLY A 34 13.98 3.39 15.00
N PHE A 35 13.38 2.72 14.04
CA PHE A 35 13.83 1.44 13.51
C PHE A 35 14.96 1.63 12.49
N ASP A 36 15.74 0.58 12.27
CA ASP A 36 16.86 0.54 11.33
C ASP A 36 16.48 0.06 9.92
N LYS A 37 17.45 0.04 9.02
CA LYS A 37 17.28 -0.39 7.63
C LYS A 37 16.91 -1.88 7.50
N GLU A 38 17.40 -2.73 8.39
CA GLU A 38 17.07 -4.15 8.41
C GLU A 38 15.57 -4.33 8.72
N THR A 39 15.09 -3.67 9.76
CA THR A 39 13.66 -3.65 10.14
C THR A 39 12.77 -3.12 9.01
N TRP A 40 13.25 -2.13 8.24
CA TRP A 40 12.54 -1.65 7.05
C TRP A 40 12.35 -2.77 6.02
N TYR A 41 13.42 -3.41 5.56
CA TYR A 41 13.32 -4.44 4.52
C TYR A 41 12.56 -5.68 4.99
N ILE A 42 12.70 -6.08 6.26
CA ILE A 42 11.85 -7.12 6.87
C ILE A 42 10.37 -6.73 6.78
N SER A 43 10.04 -5.48 7.08
CA SER A 43 8.65 -4.99 7.02
C SER A 43 8.11 -5.01 5.59
N MET A 44 8.88 -4.54 4.61
CA MET A 44 8.47 -4.55 3.20
C MET A 44 8.29 -5.98 2.67
N ASN A 45 9.24 -6.88 2.96
CA ASN A 45 9.17 -8.30 2.59
C ASN A 45 7.91 -8.97 3.19
N LYS A 46 7.66 -8.75 4.48
CA LYS A 46 6.45 -9.29 5.13
C LYS A 46 5.17 -8.70 4.56
N THR A 47 5.16 -7.43 4.16
CA THR A 47 3.99 -6.82 3.52
C THR A 47 3.66 -7.50 2.19
N LEU A 48 4.66 -7.82 1.39
CA LEU A 48 4.50 -8.53 0.11
C LEU A 48 3.92 -9.94 0.26
N LYS A 49 3.97 -10.55 1.44
CA LYS A 49 3.30 -11.85 1.71
C LYS A 49 1.77 -11.77 1.60
N MET A 50 1.18 -10.59 1.62
CA MET A 50 -0.24 -10.41 1.32
C MET A 50 -0.60 -10.97 -0.06
N GLU A 51 0.25 -10.78 -1.07
CA GLU A 51 0.07 -11.34 -2.42
C GLU A 51 -0.02 -12.87 -2.39
N GLU A 52 0.94 -13.52 -1.71
CA GLU A 52 0.94 -14.98 -1.56
C GLU A 52 -0.30 -15.46 -0.82
N LEU A 53 -0.68 -14.77 0.26
CA LEU A 53 -1.83 -15.12 1.07
C LEU A 53 -3.13 -15.05 0.26
N ILE A 54 -3.35 -13.96 -0.48
CA ILE A 54 -4.50 -13.80 -1.36
C ILE A 54 -4.52 -14.93 -2.39
N ASN A 55 -3.43 -15.16 -3.11
CA ASN A 55 -3.35 -16.20 -4.15
C ASN A 55 -3.72 -17.58 -3.61
N ARG A 56 -3.21 -17.98 -2.45
CA ARG A 56 -3.56 -19.26 -1.80
C ARG A 56 -5.05 -19.35 -1.43
N HIS A 57 -5.66 -18.26 -0.99
CA HIS A 57 -7.10 -18.23 -0.72
C HIS A 57 -7.90 -18.33 -2.02
N LEU A 58 -7.50 -17.60 -3.06
CA LEU A 58 -8.18 -17.60 -4.36
C LEU A 58 -8.11 -18.96 -5.06
N GLU A 59 -6.98 -19.67 -5.00
CA GLU A 59 -6.86 -21.04 -5.52
C GLU A 59 -7.91 -21.97 -4.89
N ILE A 60 -8.11 -21.90 -3.59
CA ILE A 60 -9.10 -22.70 -2.89
C ILE A 60 -10.52 -22.23 -3.24
N MET A 61 -10.77 -20.93 -3.24
CA MET A 61 -12.07 -20.37 -3.55
C MET A 61 -12.49 -20.73 -4.97
N ASN A 62 -11.60 -20.65 -5.96
CA ASN A 62 -11.87 -21.00 -7.36
C ASN A 62 -12.24 -22.47 -7.55
N LYS A 63 -11.76 -23.36 -6.69
CA LYS A 63 -12.13 -24.79 -6.71
C LYS A 63 -13.63 -25.02 -6.41
N TYR A 64 -14.21 -24.21 -5.52
CA TYR A 64 -15.59 -24.35 -5.06
C TYR A 64 -16.56 -23.35 -5.69
N ASP A 65 -16.04 -22.23 -6.19
CA ASP A 65 -16.78 -21.12 -6.77
C ASP A 65 -16.03 -20.55 -7.99
N PRO A 66 -15.99 -21.32 -9.11
CA PRO A 66 -15.27 -20.90 -10.33
C PRO A 66 -15.89 -19.66 -10.99
N GLU A 67 -17.17 -19.37 -10.72
CA GLU A 67 -17.88 -18.21 -11.24
C GLU A 67 -17.57 -16.92 -10.45
N LYS A 68 -16.72 -17.02 -9.42
CA LYS A 68 -16.29 -15.90 -8.56
C LYS A 68 -17.45 -15.11 -7.92
N ARG A 69 -18.49 -15.82 -7.50
CA ARG A 69 -19.67 -15.24 -6.86
C ARG A 69 -19.41 -14.84 -5.41
N VAL A 70 -18.55 -15.59 -4.70
CA VAL A 70 -18.14 -15.30 -3.31
C VAL A 70 -16.93 -14.38 -3.35
N ASP A 71 -17.07 -13.17 -2.86
CA ASP A 71 -15.98 -12.19 -2.79
C ASP A 71 -14.93 -12.55 -1.73
N LEU A 72 -13.73 -12.01 -1.86
CA LEU A 72 -12.71 -11.99 -0.81
C LEU A 72 -12.66 -10.58 -0.20
N ILE A 73 -12.75 -10.50 1.13
CA ILE A 73 -12.64 -9.25 1.89
C ILE A 73 -11.41 -9.34 2.79
N VAL A 74 -10.48 -8.41 2.64
CA VAL A 74 -9.37 -8.25 3.59
C VAL A 74 -9.81 -7.23 4.63
N ASP A 75 -10.55 -7.68 5.63
CA ASP A 75 -11.26 -6.80 6.56
C ASP A 75 -10.42 -6.30 7.74
N GLU A 76 -9.21 -6.82 7.92
CA GLU A 76 -8.17 -6.21 8.77
C GLU A 76 -6.78 -6.37 8.16
N TRP A 77 -6.07 -5.26 7.97
CA TRP A 77 -4.69 -5.26 7.51
C TRP A 77 -3.95 -3.99 7.97
N GLY A 78 -2.63 -3.96 7.84
CA GLY A 78 -1.78 -2.83 8.15
C GLY A 78 -0.57 -3.21 9.00
N GLY A 79 0.20 -2.20 9.43
CA GLY A 79 1.31 -2.35 10.35
C GLY A 79 0.81 -2.50 11.80
N TRP A 80 1.38 -3.45 12.52
CA TRP A 80 1.12 -3.63 13.96
C TRP A 80 2.44 -3.70 14.71
N TYR A 81 2.68 -2.72 15.57
CA TYR A 81 3.91 -2.60 16.35
C TYR A 81 3.63 -2.63 17.86
N ASP A 82 4.69 -2.60 18.64
CA ASP A 82 4.57 -2.38 20.08
C ASP A 82 3.97 -0.99 20.33
N VAL A 83 3.11 -0.87 21.32
CA VAL A 83 2.42 0.40 21.63
C VAL A 83 3.40 1.49 22.02
N GLU A 84 3.05 2.73 21.75
CA GLU A 84 3.87 3.87 22.16
C GLU A 84 4.10 3.90 23.66
N PRO A 85 5.36 4.11 24.13
CA PRO A 85 5.68 4.16 25.54
C PRO A 85 4.84 5.18 26.30
N GLY A 86 4.34 4.79 27.48
CA GLY A 86 3.51 5.64 28.33
C GLY A 86 2.03 5.65 27.98
N THR A 87 1.60 4.97 26.91
CA THR A 87 0.19 4.81 26.57
C THR A 87 -0.41 3.54 27.19
N ASN A 88 -1.74 3.47 27.23
CA ASN A 88 -2.41 2.25 27.68
C ASN A 88 -2.27 1.15 26.60
N PRO A 89 -1.61 0.01 26.91
CA PRO A 89 -1.36 -1.04 25.91
C PRO A 89 -2.62 -1.66 25.33
N GLY A 90 -3.74 -1.61 26.03
CA GLY A 90 -5.02 -2.11 25.53
C GLY A 90 -5.65 -1.26 24.43
N PHE A 91 -5.17 -0.03 24.22
CA PHE A 91 -5.67 0.85 23.16
C PHE A 91 -4.89 0.73 21.85
N LEU A 92 -3.80 -0.02 21.83
CA LEU A 92 -3.00 -0.30 20.64
C LEU A 92 -2.56 0.96 19.88
N TYR A 93 -2.26 2.05 20.61
CA TYR A 93 -1.81 3.31 20.02
C TYR A 93 -0.36 3.18 19.57
N GLN A 94 -0.09 3.50 18.33
CA GLN A 94 1.25 3.53 17.72
C GLN A 94 1.38 4.70 16.75
N GLN A 95 2.61 5.17 16.54
CA GLN A 95 2.91 6.14 15.48
C GLN A 95 2.92 5.48 14.10
N ASN A 96 2.74 6.31 13.08
CA ASN A 96 2.78 5.95 11.68
C ASN A 96 3.86 6.76 10.96
N THR A 97 4.79 6.08 10.31
CA THR A 97 5.93 6.68 9.60
C THR A 97 5.82 6.52 8.09
N MET A 98 6.87 6.89 7.33
CA MET A 98 6.97 6.55 5.91
C MET A 98 6.94 5.04 5.67
N ARG A 99 7.38 4.19 6.63
CA ARG A 99 7.23 2.74 6.56
C ARG A 99 5.75 2.34 6.38
N ASP A 100 4.87 2.96 7.15
CA ASP A 100 3.42 2.69 7.09
C ASP A 100 2.81 3.19 5.79
N ALA A 101 3.29 4.30 5.24
CA ALA A 101 2.91 4.76 3.92
C ALA A 101 3.24 3.72 2.84
N LEU A 102 4.45 3.13 2.87
CA LEU A 102 4.85 2.10 1.90
C LEU A 102 4.10 0.78 2.13
N ILE A 103 3.86 0.38 3.39
CA ILE A 103 2.99 -0.77 3.71
C ILE A 103 1.59 -0.57 3.12
N ALA A 104 1.02 0.62 3.27
CA ALA A 104 -0.28 0.94 2.67
C ALA A 104 -0.22 0.90 1.14
N GLY A 105 0.78 1.53 0.53
CA GLY A 105 0.95 1.56 -0.91
C GLY A 105 1.13 0.18 -1.55
N ILE A 106 1.92 -0.71 -0.94
CA ILE A 106 2.09 -2.10 -1.40
C ILE A 106 0.75 -2.84 -1.34
N ASN A 107 0.08 -2.82 -0.17
CA ASN A 107 -1.18 -3.53 0.01
C ASN A 107 -2.26 -3.03 -0.95
N LEU A 108 -2.41 -1.71 -1.11
CA LEU A 108 -3.40 -1.13 -2.03
C LEU A 108 -3.11 -1.51 -3.49
N ASN A 109 -1.85 -1.56 -3.91
CA ASN A 109 -1.49 -2.06 -5.25
C ASN A 109 -1.86 -3.54 -5.41
N ILE A 110 -1.60 -4.38 -4.39
CA ILE A 110 -1.97 -5.80 -4.41
C ILE A 110 -3.49 -5.93 -4.51
N PHE A 111 -4.27 -5.21 -3.71
CA PHE A 111 -5.73 -5.27 -3.75
C PHE A 111 -6.29 -4.82 -5.10
N ASN A 112 -5.73 -3.78 -5.70
CA ASN A 112 -6.09 -3.35 -7.05
C ASN A 112 -5.84 -4.46 -8.08
N LYS A 113 -4.70 -5.15 -8.04
CA LYS A 113 -4.35 -6.25 -8.94
C LYS A 113 -5.27 -7.46 -8.80
N HIS A 114 -5.87 -7.65 -7.63
CA HIS A 114 -6.83 -8.73 -7.35
C HIS A 114 -8.30 -8.26 -7.29
N SER A 115 -8.61 -7.10 -7.89
CA SER A 115 -9.95 -6.48 -7.82
C SER A 115 -11.06 -7.31 -8.47
N ASP A 116 -10.73 -8.34 -9.25
CA ASP A 116 -11.67 -9.32 -9.76
C ASP A 116 -12.32 -10.17 -8.67
N ARG A 117 -11.66 -10.30 -7.50
CA ARG A 117 -12.12 -11.10 -6.36
C ARG A 117 -12.05 -10.36 -5.03
N VAL A 118 -11.05 -9.50 -4.81
CA VAL A 118 -10.94 -8.66 -3.61
C VAL A 118 -11.82 -7.43 -3.79
N LYS A 119 -12.97 -7.40 -3.09
CA LYS A 119 -13.97 -6.32 -3.26
C LYS A 119 -13.94 -5.30 -2.14
N MET A 120 -13.30 -5.62 -1.02
CA MET A 120 -13.15 -4.70 0.11
C MET A 120 -11.85 -4.97 0.85
N ALA A 121 -11.19 -3.91 1.30
CA ALA A 121 -10.00 -4.00 2.13
C ALA A 121 -10.03 -2.88 3.19
N ASN A 122 -10.09 -3.27 4.46
CA ASN A 122 -10.30 -2.35 5.58
C ASN A 122 -9.02 -2.22 6.40
N LEU A 123 -8.41 -1.06 6.35
CA LEU A 123 -7.24 -0.76 7.18
C LEU A 123 -7.61 -0.78 8.67
N ALA A 124 -6.79 -1.33 9.49
CA ALA A 124 -6.92 -1.27 10.94
C ALA A 124 -5.97 -0.20 11.50
N GLN A 125 -6.49 1.00 11.90
CA GLN A 125 -7.90 1.41 11.85
C GLN A 125 -8.01 2.89 11.42
N VAL A 126 -9.19 3.50 11.60
CA VAL A 126 -9.40 4.89 11.15
C VAL A 126 -8.72 5.90 12.09
N VAL A 127 -8.89 5.77 13.42
CA VAL A 127 -8.42 6.77 14.42
C VAL A 127 -7.72 6.10 15.58
N ASN A 128 -6.53 6.57 15.93
CA ASN A 128 -5.75 6.28 17.15
C ASN A 128 -5.37 4.81 17.42
N VAL A 129 -5.73 3.88 16.57
CA VAL A 129 -5.51 2.44 16.80
C VAL A 129 -4.71 1.85 15.65
N LEU A 130 -3.64 1.13 15.96
CA LEU A 130 -2.78 0.45 14.99
C LEU A 130 -2.30 1.40 13.87
N GLN A 131 -2.35 1.00 12.61
CA GLN A 131 -1.99 1.86 11.48
C GLN A 131 -3.14 2.87 11.18
N ALA A 132 -3.36 3.81 12.10
CA ALA A 132 -4.43 4.78 11.96
C ALA A 132 -4.17 5.81 10.85
N VAL A 133 -5.21 6.17 10.11
CA VAL A 133 -5.11 7.27 9.12
C VAL A 133 -5.14 8.64 9.79
N ILE A 134 -5.74 8.76 10.97
CA ILE A 134 -5.88 10.00 11.76
C ILE A 134 -5.46 9.72 13.20
N LEU A 135 -4.68 10.63 13.79
CA LEU A 135 -4.44 10.66 15.22
C LEU A 135 -5.11 11.88 15.83
N THR A 136 -5.69 11.72 17.03
CA THR A 136 -6.36 12.79 17.77
C THR A 136 -5.94 12.80 19.23
N GLU A 137 -5.81 14.01 19.80
CA GLU A 137 -5.58 14.22 21.21
C GLU A 137 -6.32 15.50 21.66
N GLY A 138 -7.39 15.37 22.45
CA GLY A 138 -8.25 16.47 22.82
C GLY A 138 -8.85 17.14 21.58
N GLU A 139 -8.57 18.43 21.37
CA GLU A 139 -9.04 19.21 20.21
C GLU A 139 -8.08 19.12 19.00
N LYS A 140 -6.91 18.48 19.15
CA LYS A 140 -5.90 18.36 18.08
C LYS A 140 -6.19 17.16 17.20
N MET A 141 -5.86 17.30 15.92
CA MET A 141 -5.91 16.23 14.91
C MET A 141 -4.68 16.31 14.01
N VAL A 142 -4.14 15.16 13.62
CA VAL A 142 -3.06 15.07 12.62
C VAL A 142 -3.34 13.95 11.63
N LEU A 143 -3.06 14.20 10.37
CA LEU A 143 -3.12 13.22 9.29
C LEU A 143 -1.81 12.46 9.24
N THR A 144 -1.87 11.13 9.24
CA THR A 144 -0.67 10.28 9.18
C THR A 144 -0.17 10.14 7.73
N PRO A 145 1.07 9.68 7.50
CA PRO A 145 1.53 9.33 6.16
C PRO A 145 0.61 8.32 5.45
N THR A 146 0.01 7.39 6.19
CA THR A 146 -0.99 6.44 5.69
C THR A 146 -2.22 7.14 5.11
N TYR A 147 -2.76 8.17 5.77
CA TYR A 147 -3.87 8.97 5.23
C TYR A 147 -3.55 9.53 3.84
N HIS A 148 -2.36 10.07 3.68
CA HIS A 148 -1.95 10.67 2.42
C HIS A 148 -1.89 9.64 1.28
N VAL A 149 -1.44 8.42 1.56
CA VAL A 149 -1.46 7.33 0.59
C VAL A 149 -2.88 7.00 0.17
N PHE A 150 -3.82 6.82 1.12
CA PHE A 150 -5.22 6.59 0.78
C PHE A 150 -5.80 7.69 -0.11
N ASN A 151 -5.52 8.96 0.21
CA ASN A 151 -5.96 10.09 -0.62
C ASN A 151 -5.33 10.09 -2.03
N MET A 152 -4.08 9.62 -2.18
CA MET A 152 -3.42 9.49 -3.49
C MET A 152 -3.98 8.32 -4.31
N TYR A 153 -4.46 7.25 -3.66
CA TYR A 153 -5.01 6.05 -4.29
C TYR A 153 -6.51 6.11 -4.62
N LYS A 154 -7.22 7.13 -4.13
CA LYS A 154 -8.70 7.22 -4.26
C LYS A 154 -9.22 7.12 -5.70
N ASN A 155 -8.41 7.48 -6.70
CA ASN A 155 -8.80 7.45 -8.10
C ASN A 155 -8.84 6.01 -8.68
N HIS A 156 -8.36 5.01 -7.96
CA HIS A 156 -8.51 3.61 -8.33
C HIS A 156 -9.87 3.04 -7.93
N GLN A 157 -10.63 3.73 -7.05
CA GLN A 157 -11.96 3.29 -6.66
C GLN A 157 -12.92 3.40 -7.84
N GLU A 158 -13.74 2.34 -8.04
CA GLU A 158 -14.70 2.22 -9.15
C GLU A 158 -14.05 2.33 -10.55
N ALA A 159 -12.72 2.21 -10.63
CA ALA A 159 -11.98 2.17 -11.87
C ALA A 159 -11.76 0.73 -12.36
N THR A 160 -11.44 0.58 -13.63
CA THR A 160 -11.11 -0.72 -14.23
C THR A 160 -9.62 -0.95 -14.16
N LEU A 161 -9.19 -2.08 -13.62
CA LEU A 161 -7.79 -2.50 -13.61
C LEU A 161 -7.24 -2.56 -15.04
N VAL A 162 -6.05 -2.02 -15.25
CA VAL A 162 -5.29 -2.14 -16.51
C VAL A 162 -4.12 -3.07 -16.26
N GLU A 163 -3.91 -4.01 -17.16
CA GLU A 163 -2.73 -4.86 -17.15
C GLU A 163 -1.48 -3.99 -17.26
N SER A 164 -0.55 -4.17 -16.33
CA SER A 164 0.71 -3.44 -16.26
C SER A 164 1.86 -4.41 -15.99
N TYR A 165 3.01 -4.08 -16.55
CA TYR A 165 4.26 -4.81 -16.33
C TYR A 165 5.34 -3.82 -15.88
N LEU A 166 6.03 -4.15 -14.80
CA LEU A 166 7.12 -3.36 -14.27
C LEU A 166 8.38 -4.22 -14.18
N GLU A 167 9.42 -3.82 -14.89
CA GLU A 167 10.74 -4.42 -14.72
C GLU A 167 11.36 -3.90 -13.41
N THR A 168 11.72 -4.83 -12.53
CA THR A 168 12.24 -4.51 -11.20
C THR A 168 13.55 -5.22 -10.93
N LYS A 169 14.34 -4.67 -10.01
CA LYS A 169 15.48 -5.36 -9.40
C LYS A 169 15.20 -5.68 -7.94
N MET A 170 15.76 -6.77 -7.44
CA MET A 170 15.69 -7.10 -6.02
C MET A 170 16.69 -6.24 -5.24
N ILE A 171 16.24 -5.69 -4.12
CA ILE A 171 17.02 -4.87 -3.19
C ILE A 171 16.80 -5.36 -1.76
N GLY A 172 17.73 -5.10 -0.87
CA GLY A 172 17.70 -5.49 0.55
C GLY A 172 19.10 -5.55 1.13
N LEU A 173 19.22 -5.87 2.40
CA LEU A 173 20.50 -5.99 3.09
C LEU A 173 21.02 -7.44 3.10
N ASP A 174 20.15 -8.42 2.92
CA ASP A 174 20.44 -9.84 2.92
C ASP A 174 19.58 -10.57 1.88
N GLU A 175 19.88 -11.84 1.60
CA GLU A 175 19.16 -12.64 0.59
C GLU A 175 17.73 -13.03 1.06
N GLU A 176 17.47 -13.09 2.37
CA GLU A 176 16.20 -13.54 2.93
C GLU A 176 15.12 -12.45 2.85
N ASN A 177 15.53 -11.18 3.02
CA ASN A 177 14.63 -10.03 3.11
C ASN A 177 14.69 -9.13 1.87
N GLN A 178 14.97 -9.69 0.70
CA GLN A 178 14.92 -8.95 -0.55
C GLN A 178 13.49 -8.62 -0.96
N VAL A 179 13.34 -7.44 -1.58
CA VAL A 179 12.07 -6.94 -2.11
C VAL A 179 12.29 -6.33 -3.50
N PRO A 180 11.29 -6.27 -4.38
CA PRO A 180 11.42 -5.51 -5.62
C PRO A 180 11.64 -4.03 -5.27
N ASN A 181 12.50 -3.36 -6.01
CA ASN A 181 12.77 -1.93 -5.78
C ASN A 181 11.54 -1.04 -6.01
N LEU A 182 10.67 -1.43 -6.93
CA LEU A 182 9.45 -0.70 -7.29
C LEU A 182 8.24 -1.63 -7.24
N HIS A 183 7.06 -1.06 -6.92
CA HIS A 183 5.79 -1.77 -6.87
C HIS A 183 4.65 -0.85 -7.30
N GLU A 184 3.76 -1.30 -8.21
CA GLU A 184 2.79 -0.44 -8.87
C GLU A 184 1.39 -1.07 -9.01
N SER A 185 0.41 -0.23 -9.36
CA SER A 185 -0.86 -0.63 -9.98
C SER A 185 -1.37 0.47 -10.92
N VAL A 186 -2.17 0.06 -11.91
CA VAL A 186 -2.70 0.94 -12.95
C VAL A 186 -4.18 0.67 -13.15
N SER A 187 -4.97 1.73 -13.30
CA SER A 187 -6.39 1.63 -13.63
C SER A 187 -6.85 2.72 -14.59
N VAL A 188 -8.02 2.53 -15.19
CA VAL A 188 -8.74 3.54 -15.98
C VAL A 188 -10.06 3.83 -15.31
N ASP A 189 -10.32 5.10 -14.99
CA ASP A 189 -11.58 5.54 -14.39
C ASP A 189 -12.71 5.71 -15.41
N GLY A 190 -13.92 6.02 -14.91
CA GLY A 190 -15.11 6.19 -15.75
C GLY A 190 -15.04 7.37 -16.72
N GLU A 191 -14.11 8.31 -16.54
CA GLU A 191 -13.82 9.42 -17.47
C GLU A 191 -12.75 9.07 -18.49
N GLY A 192 -12.18 7.87 -18.37
CA GLY A 192 -11.14 7.38 -19.25
C GLY A 192 -9.74 7.86 -18.87
N LYS A 193 -9.51 8.42 -17.69
CA LYS A 193 -8.18 8.81 -17.22
C LYS A 193 -7.43 7.58 -16.71
N ILE A 194 -6.13 7.51 -17.02
CA ILE A 194 -5.26 6.47 -16.47
C ILE A 194 -4.72 6.94 -15.12
N ASN A 195 -4.94 6.14 -14.09
CA ASN A 195 -4.42 6.35 -12.76
C ASN A 195 -3.29 5.35 -12.53
N ILE A 196 -2.09 5.86 -12.23
CA ILE A 196 -0.90 5.05 -11.96
C ILE A 196 -0.44 5.38 -10.54
N THR A 197 -0.27 4.36 -9.70
CA THR A 197 0.41 4.49 -8.42
C THR A 197 1.66 3.62 -8.41
N ILE A 198 2.78 4.21 -8.02
CA ILE A 198 4.07 3.53 -7.97
C ILE A 198 4.80 3.87 -6.68
N ASN A 199 5.39 2.87 -6.06
CA ASN A 199 6.13 2.94 -4.80
C ASN A 199 7.59 2.62 -5.06
N ASN A 200 8.51 3.42 -4.49
CA ASN A 200 9.94 3.09 -4.42
C ASN A 200 10.25 2.57 -3.01
N LEU A 201 10.58 1.28 -2.91
CA LEU A 201 10.85 0.59 -1.65
C LEU A 201 12.31 0.76 -1.18
N SER A 202 13.19 1.31 -2.02
CA SER A 202 14.55 1.66 -1.61
C SER A 202 14.53 2.91 -0.72
N ILE A 203 15.23 2.86 0.39
CA ILE A 203 15.43 4.01 1.28
C ILE A 203 16.58 4.93 0.86
N ASP A 204 17.45 4.46 -0.02
CA ASP A 204 18.69 5.17 -0.38
C ASP A 204 18.76 5.55 -1.87
N GLU A 205 18.04 4.84 -2.77
CA GLU A 205 18.19 5.00 -4.21
C GLU A 205 16.94 5.54 -4.89
N ALA A 206 17.12 6.55 -5.72
CA ALA A 206 16.14 6.99 -6.69
C ALA A 206 16.33 6.25 -8.02
N TYR A 207 15.25 5.99 -8.76
CA TYR A 207 15.30 5.25 -10.02
C TYR A 207 14.74 6.06 -11.18
N ASP A 208 15.39 5.96 -12.32
CA ASP A 208 14.86 6.45 -13.58
C ASP A 208 13.92 5.40 -14.15
N VAL A 209 12.70 5.80 -14.47
CA VAL A 209 11.63 4.93 -15.00
C VAL A 209 11.23 5.45 -16.36
N GLU A 210 11.27 4.57 -17.35
CA GLU A 210 10.69 4.77 -18.67
C GLU A 210 9.40 3.99 -18.76
N SER A 211 8.28 4.68 -18.94
CA SER A 211 6.97 4.01 -19.05
C SER A 211 6.40 4.16 -20.45
N ILE A 212 5.74 3.11 -20.92
CA ILE A 212 5.01 3.08 -22.19
C ILE A 212 3.53 2.86 -21.90
N ILE A 213 2.69 3.73 -22.43
CA ILE A 213 1.23 3.63 -22.36
C ILE A 213 0.71 3.28 -23.75
N VAL A 214 0.23 2.03 -23.89
CA VAL A 214 -0.24 1.54 -25.17
C VAL A 214 -1.68 1.99 -25.43
N GLY A 215 -1.98 2.37 -26.67
CA GLY A 215 -3.34 2.54 -27.17
C GLY A 215 -3.87 3.98 -27.24
N ARG A 216 -3.19 4.97 -26.64
CA ARG A 216 -3.60 6.37 -26.77
C ARG A 216 -2.47 7.38 -26.51
N PRO A 217 -2.53 8.56 -27.14
CA PRO A 217 -1.59 9.64 -26.84
C PRO A 217 -1.90 10.27 -25.46
N ILE A 218 -0.86 10.79 -24.83
CA ILE A 218 -0.95 11.53 -23.57
C ILE A 218 -1.14 13.00 -23.87
N LYS A 219 -2.14 13.64 -23.26
CA LYS A 219 -2.42 15.07 -23.38
C LYS A 219 -1.97 15.86 -22.18
N THR A 220 -2.35 15.40 -20.99
CA THR A 220 -2.00 16.05 -19.73
C THR A 220 -1.63 15.03 -18.67
N VAL A 221 -0.80 15.43 -17.74
CA VAL A 221 -0.37 14.63 -16.61
C VAL A 221 -0.39 15.48 -15.34
N LYS A 222 -1.06 14.97 -14.31
CA LYS A 222 -0.96 15.49 -12.96
C LYS A 222 -0.28 14.44 -12.11
N ALA A 223 0.72 14.85 -11.33
CA ALA A 223 1.46 13.93 -10.49
C ALA A 223 1.66 14.48 -9.08
N THR A 224 1.59 13.59 -8.10
CA THR A 224 1.77 13.88 -6.68
C THR A 224 2.76 12.89 -6.10
N VAL A 225 3.68 13.35 -5.26
CA VAL A 225 4.65 12.53 -4.55
C VAL A 225 4.49 12.68 -3.04
N LEU A 226 4.63 11.58 -2.33
CA LEU A 226 4.85 11.51 -0.90
C LEU A 226 6.21 10.87 -0.66
N THR A 227 7.14 11.59 -0.05
CA THR A 227 8.50 11.11 0.22
C THR A 227 9.07 11.80 1.44
N ASN A 228 9.85 11.08 2.22
CA ASN A 228 10.66 11.59 3.33
C ASN A 228 11.62 10.48 3.80
N GLU A 229 12.41 10.74 4.84
CA GLU A 229 13.19 9.73 5.55
C GLU A 229 12.29 8.60 6.10
N MET A 230 12.80 7.37 6.12
CA MET A 230 12.03 6.16 6.48
C MET A 230 11.31 6.23 7.84
N ASN A 231 11.88 6.95 8.81
CA ASN A 231 11.31 7.14 10.14
C ASN A 231 10.53 8.45 10.29
N ALA A 232 10.36 9.25 9.23
CA ALA A 232 9.62 10.51 9.30
C ALA A 232 8.13 10.25 9.57
N PHE A 233 7.54 11.06 10.46
CA PHE A 233 6.12 11.00 10.82
C PHE A 233 5.59 12.37 11.23
N ASN A 234 4.28 12.50 11.24
CA ASN A 234 3.58 13.71 11.65
C ASN A 234 3.20 13.66 13.13
N THR A 235 3.34 14.78 13.81
CA THR A 235 2.94 14.96 15.22
C THR A 235 1.93 16.10 15.35
N PHE A 236 1.30 16.22 16.52
CA PHE A 236 0.38 17.34 16.79
C PHE A 236 1.07 18.72 16.79
N ASP A 237 2.39 18.76 17.03
CA ASP A 237 3.16 20.01 17.01
C ASP A 237 3.80 20.26 15.63
N ASN A 238 4.02 19.21 14.84
CA ASN A 238 4.58 19.27 13.49
C ASN A 238 3.73 18.39 12.56
N PRO A 239 2.53 18.84 12.13
CA PRO A 239 1.58 18.01 11.40
C PRO A 239 1.92 17.75 9.93
N ASP A 240 2.87 18.49 9.38
CA ASP A 240 3.21 18.52 7.95
C ASP A 240 4.65 18.07 7.65
N VAL A 241 5.28 17.28 8.51
CA VAL A 241 6.61 16.71 8.25
C VAL A 241 6.59 15.80 7.02
N VAL A 242 5.55 14.98 6.91
CA VAL A 242 5.27 14.12 5.76
C VAL A 242 3.95 14.56 5.15
N LYS A 243 4.01 15.15 3.97
CA LYS A 243 2.82 15.60 3.22
C LYS A 243 3.01 15.44 1.72
N PRO A 244 1.92 15.26 0.95
CA PRO A 244 2.01 15.19 -0.50
C PRO A 244 2.43 16.51 -1.13
N GLU A 245 3.29 16.42 -2.14
CA GLU A 245 3.72 17.56 -2.95
C GLU A 245 3.48 17.31 -4.43
N LYS A 246 3.44 18.38 -5.24
CA LYS A 246 3.38 18.23 -6.68
C LYS A 246 4.67 17.60 -7.18
N PHE A 247 4.56 16.45 -7.85
CA PHE A 247 5.68 15.84 -8.55
C PHE A 247 5.89 16.50 -9.91
N LYS A 248 7.14 16.88 -10.21
CA LYS A 248 7.49 17.62 -11.44
C LYS A 248 8.65 16.98 -12.20
N ASP A 249 9.33 16.02 -11.62
CA ASP A 249 10.50 15.36 -12.23
C ASP A 249 10.05 14.25 -13.20
N PHE A 250 9.28 14.66 -14.20
CA PHE A 250 8.84 13.81 -15.30
C PHE A 250 8.77 14.56 -16.63
N THR A 251 8.86 13.82 -17.71
CA THR A 251 8.65 14.30 -19.08
C THR A 251 7.63 13.40 -19.79
N ILE A 252 6.75 14.03 -20.57
CA ILE A 252 5.83 13.31 -21.46
C ILE A 252 6.59 12.97 -22.72
N THR A 253 6.57 11.68 -23.12
CA THR A 253 7.14 11.18 -24.37
C THR A 253 6.02 10.93 -25.38
N GLU A 254 6.36 10.50 -26.60
CA GLU A 254 5.38 10.14 -27.62
C GLU A 254 4.41 9.05 -27.13
N ASN A 255 4.91 8.08 -26.36
CA ASN A 255 4.17 6.88 -25.99
C ASN A 255 4.11 6.62 -24.47
N GLY A 256 4.50 7.60 -23.62
CA GLY A 256 4.51 7.35 -22.19
C GLY A 256 5.09 8.50 -21.35
N LEU A 257 5.70 8.13 -20.25
CA LEU A 257 6.30 9.07 -19.29
C LEU A 257 7.71 8.58 -18.92
N ASN A 258 8.67 9.50 -18.92
CA ASN A 258 9.95 9.28 -18.28
C ASN A 258 9.99 10.11 -16.99
N PHE A 259 10.38 9.50 -15.89
CA PHE A 259 10.45 10.18 -14.60
C PHE A 259 11.51 9.56 -13.69
N ARG A 260 11.96 10.36 -12.73
CA ARG A 260 12.87 9.89 -11.70
C ARG A 260 12.14 9.79 -10.36
N ILE A 261 11.84 8.57 -9.93
CA ILE A 261 11.17 8.30 -8.65
C ILE A 261 12.16 8.42 -7.49
N PRO A 262 11.95 9.33 -6.51
CA PRO A 262 12.85 9.47 -5.37
C PRO A 262 12.85 8.23 -4.47
N ALA A 263 13.88 8.06 -3.65
CA ALA A 263 13.92 7.03 -2.63
C ALA A 263 12.75 7.19 -1.64
N CYS A 264 12.36 6.10 -0.99
CA CYS A 264 11.34 6.07 0.07
C CYS A 264 10.10 6.89 -0.31
N SER A 265 9.42 6.52 -1.40
CA SER A 265 8.36 7.36 -1.95
C SER A 265 7.17 6.59 -2.51
N VAL A 266 6.04 7.29 -2.55
CA VAL A 266 4.82 6.93 -3.27
C VAL A 266 4.53 8.03 -4.27
N ILE A 267 4.32 7.69 -5.55
CA ILE A 267 3.86 8.64 -6.56
C ILE A 267 2.52 8.19 -7.11
N SER A 268 1.62 9.15 -7.33
CA SER A 268 0.40 8.96 -8.11
C SER A 268 0.42 9.85 -9.34
N PHE A 269 0.08 9.27 -10.49
CA PHE A 269 -0.15 10.00 -11.75
C PHE A 269 -1.62 9.88 -12.15
N VAL A 270 -2.16 10.96 -12.67
CA VAL A 270 -3.43 11.01 -13.41
C VAL A 270 -3.10 11.47 -14.82
N VAL A 271 -3.32 10.60 -15.79
CA VAL A 271 -2.94 10.78 -17.20
C VAL A 271 -4.19 10.89 -18.07
N GLU A 272 -4.29 11.95 -18.89
CA GLU A 272 -5.39 12.22 -19.81
C GLU A 272 -4.92 12.22 -21.27
#